data_89deae06547fcca8aea3aaa1ec061dd3
#
_entry.id   89deae06547fcca8aea3aaa1ec061dd3
#
_cell.length_a   1.000
_cell.length_b   1.000
_cell.length_c   1.000
_cell.angle_alpha   90.00
_cell.angle_beta   90.00
_cell.angle_gamma   90.00
#
_symmetry.space_group_name_H-M   'P 1'
#
loop_
_entity.id
_entity.type
_entity.pdbx_description
1 polymer ?
#
loop_
_entity_poly.entity_id
_entity_poly.type
_entity_poly.pdbx_seq_one_letter_code
_entity_poly.pdbx_strand_id
1 'polypeptide(L)'
;MNILPTPATAAPLSPRVTPPAEPVGTPHISVLADDGNTKIQQISTYKTDPQGKRVPGVSRVLITTSDRADNVSITVGANHQLNARINGKDYKLPLTANNNAHSLRINTAGGNDRITVDKYVNIEMHINSGEGDDDIVSNGRVGTVIGGKGNDHIRLGTGDMAVTGGDGDDTITAGTGNAAISGGKGNDHLYAGFGPSNRVLFLNGDRGDDHLYAGPGKVVLNGGRGNDTLSGYYRTTFYSGEGADTINSYDKNDKIYAKSTDTINNQGNSKIIPVTYSESGRKGLVIKGTEQFIEQTEDVIDRLRASPAGQKALEAMDQFVEDGHRPIVLTESHTPGFSAYGFRNEYTSNAELRKDPFRPEFGYIKDNRPGSVSTQPEIVFEPADFDQTFSISPEITLHHELAHAFNGATGTGIPGKQILKDANGAPLLRGGVPRTVNNEEYQVVGIPTDATPFDFDNNPNTPATNVNPYPFTENALREEMGVPLRDRYDVDEAPRI
;
A
#
# COMPACT_ATOMS: atom_id res chain seq x y z
N MET A 1 -53.20 25.16 -68.23
CA MET A 1 -51.80 24.68 -68.29
C MET A 1 -51.15 24.92 -66.93
N ASN A 2 -51.15 23.92 -66.08
CA ASN A 2 -50.54 23.99 -64.75
C ASN A 2 -49.06 23.57 -64.87
N ILE A 3 -48.18 24.50 -64.59
CA ILE A 3 -46.75 24.24 -64.49
C ILE A 3 -46.43 23.85 -63.07
N LEU A 4 -46.01 22.59 -62.88
CA LEU A 4 -45.49 22.09 -61.60
C LEU A 4 -44.07 22.63 -61.36
N PRO A 5 -43.72 22.99 -60.11
CA PRO A 5 -42.36 23.41 -59.83
C PRO A 5 -41.41 22.21 -59.73
N THR A 6 -40.22 22.35 -60.32
CA THR A 6 -39.10 21.42 -60.24
C THR A 6 -38.59 21.27 -58.80
N PRO A 7 -38.21 20.02 -58.39
CA PRO A 7 -37.65 19.83 -57.04
C PRO A 7 -36.27 20.44 -56.93
N ALA A 8 -36.07 21.15 -55.82
CA ALA A 8 -34.77 21.73 -55.47
C ALA A 8 -33.75 20.64 -55.21
N THR A 9 -32.61 20.73 -55.89
CA THR A 9 -31.44 19.89 -55.64
C THR A 9 -30.89 20.17 -54.24
N ALA A 10 -30.86 19.09 -53.44
CA ALA A 10 -30.23 19.12 -52.09
C ALA A 10 -28.73 19.49 -52.22
N ALA A 11 -28.31 20.43 -51.43
CA ALA A 11 -26.90 20.78 -51.31
C ALA A 11 -26.08 19.60 -50.74
N PRO A 12 -24.84 19.40 -51.22
CA PRO A 12 -24.01 18.34 -50.71
C PRO A 12 -23.70 18.55 -49.23
N LEU A 13 -23.94 17.49 -48.40
CA LEU A 13 -23.57 17.48 -46.97
C LEU A 13 -22.06 17.72 -46.88
N SER A 14 -21.67 18.75 -46.14
CA SER A 14 -20.27 18.96 -45.77
C SER A 14 -19.68 17.71 -45.12
N PRO A 15 -18.44 17.32 -45.47
CA PRO A 15 -17.82 16.15 -44.85
C PRO A 15 -17.79 16.35 -43.33
N ARG A 16 -18.33 15.36 -42.62
CA ARG A 16 -18.24 15.30 -41.17
C ARG A 16 -16.75 15.32 -40.80
N VAL A 17 -16.28 16.40 -40.25
CA VAL A 17 -14.94 16.47 -39.66
C VAL A 17 -14.94 15.54 -38.48
N THR A 18 -14.32 14.39 -38.63
CA THR A 18 -14.01 13.50 -37.50
C THR A 18 -13.03 14.25 -36.62
N PRO A 19 -13.33 14.39 -35.30
CA PRO A 19 -12.36 15.00 -34.39
C PRO A 19 -11.04 14.24 -34.48
N PRO A 20 -9.90 14.90 -34.30
CA PRO A 20 -8.61 14.22 -34.30
C PRO A 20 -8.61 13.12 -33.24
N ALA A 21 -8.03 11.97 -33.56
CA ALA A 21 -7.92 10.85 -32.64
C ALA A 21 -7.15 11.32 -31.39
N GLU A 22 -7.75 11.17 -30.22
CA GLU A 22 -7.08 11.50 -28.96
C GLU A 22 -5.78 10.67 -28.83
N PRO A 23 -4.72 11.24 -28.19
CA PRO A 23 -3.48 10.52 -27.96
C PRO A 23 -3.71 9.19 -27.24
N VAL A 24 -2.95 8.17 -27.59
CA VAL A 24 -2.96 6.88 -26.88
C VAL A 24 -2.58 7.13 -25.42
N GLY A 25 -3.39 6.59 -24.48
CA GLY A 25 -3.20 6.80 -23.05
C GLY A 25 -4.02 7.93 -22.43
N THR A 26 -4.62 8.84 -23.22
CA THR A 26 -5.54 9.85 -22.67
C THR A 26 -6.81 9.17 -22.16
N PRO A 27 -7.22 9.39 -20.88
CA PRO A 27 -8.46 8.82 -20.36
C PRO A 27 -9.67 9.45 -21.06
N HIS A 28 -10.58 8.61 -21.52
CA HIS A 28 -11.89 9.02 -22.02
C HIS A 28 -12.93 8.85 -20.91
N ILE A 29 -13.57 9.95 -20.52
CA ILE A 29 -14.60 9.95 -19.48
C ILE A 29 -15.98 10.04 -20.13
N SER A 30 -16.87 9.13 -19.79
CA SER A 30 -18.28 9.16 -20.19
C SER A 30 -19.18 9.08 -18.96
N VAL A 31 -20.22 9.92 -18.93
CA VAL A 31 -21.25 9.86 -17.89
C VAL A 31 -22.29 8.85 -18.31
N LEU A 32 -22.48 7.80 -17.54
CA LEU A 32 -23.45 6.73 -17.77
C LEU A 32 -24.82 7.06 -17.13
N ALA A 33 -24.78 7.72 -15.98
CA ALA A 33 -25.98 8.24 -15.28
C ALA A 33 -25.59 9.46 -14.44
N ASP A 34 -26.53 10.40 -14.32
CA ASP A 34 -26.44 11.55 -13.43
C ASP A 34 -27.87 12.01 -13.15
N ASP A 35 -28.33 11.88 -11.90
CA ASP A 35 -29.66 12.33 -11.48
C ASP A 35 -29.60 13.36 -10.34
N GLY A 36 -28.40 13.91 -10.10
CA GLY A 36 -28.13 14.89 -9.07
C GLY A 36 -27.81 14.30 -7.69
N ASN A 37 -28.25 13.06 -7.41
CA ASN A 37 -27.90 12.33 -6.18
C ASN A 37 -26.96 11.16 -6.45
N THR A 38 -27.01 10.59 -7.63
CA THR A 38 -26.16 9.49 -8.07
C THR A 38 -25.51 9.84 -9.38
N LYS A 39 -24.20 9.75 -9.44
CA LYS A 39 -23.41 9.93 -10.65
C LYS A 39 -22.58 8.68 -10.94
N ILE A 40 -22.72 8.15 -12.15
CA ILE A 40 -21.94 6.99 -12.61
C ILE A 40 -21.12 7.42 -13.82
N GLN A 41 -19.79 7.30 -13.72
CA GLN A 41 -18.86 7.66 -14.77
C GLN A 41 -18.02 6.44 -15.18
N GLN A 42 -17.82 6.27 -16.46
CA GLN A 42 -16.82 5.33 -16.98
C GLN A 42 -15.58 6.09 -17.41
N ILE A 43 -14.43 5.63 -16.98
CA ILE A 43 -13.11 6.13 -17.36
C ILE A 43 -12.42 4.99 -18.11
N SER A 44 -12.16 5.18 -19.40
CA SER A 44 -11.55 4.17 -20.26
C SER A 44 -10.23 4.67 -20.80
N THR A 45 -9.22 3.83 -20.82
CA THR A 45 -7.97 4.06 -21.55
C THR A 45 -7.90 3.16 -22.75
N TYR A 46 -7.06 3.51 -23.71
CA TYR A 46 -6.77 2.70 -24.88
C TYR A 46 -5.26 2.51 -24.99
N LYS A 47 -4.86 1.35 -25.47
CA LYS A 47 -3.46 1.05 -25.79
C LYS A 47 -3.35 0.63 -27.24
N THR A 48 -2.16 0.69 -27.81
CA THR A 48 -1.88 0.24 -29.16
C THR A 48 -1.34 -1.18 -29.09
N ASP A 49 -1.94 -2.10 -29.84
CA ASP A 49 -1.42 -3.46 -29.99
C ASP A 49 -0.12 -3.49 -30.84
N PRO A 50 0.59 -4.60 -30.91
CA PRO A 50 1.83 -4.71 -31.71
C PRO A 50 1.63 -4.42 -33.21
N GLN A 51 0.39 -4.49 -33.71
CA GLN A 51 0.02 -4.18 -35.10
C GLN A 51 -0.37 -2.71 -35.28
N GLY A 52 -0.26 -1.87 -34.25
CA GLY A 52 -0.61 -0.45 -34.29
C GLY A 52 -2.10 -0.15 -34.17
N LYS A 53 -2.96 -1.16 -33.88
CA LYS A 53 -4.40 -0.98 -33.72
C LYS A 53 -4.72 -0.54 -32.29
N ARG A 54 -5.63 0.43 -32.14
CA ARG A 54 -6.17 0.88 -30.86
C ARG A 54 -7.07 -0.20 -30.27
N VAL A 55 -6.71 -0.70 -29.11
CA VAL A 55 -7.46 -1.71 -28.35
C VAL A 55 -7.82 -1.19 -26.96
N PRO A 56 -8.93 -1.63 -26.36
CA PRO A 56 -9.27 -1.23 -25.00
C PRO A 56 -8.14 -1.56 -24.01
N GLY A 57 -7.85 -0.62 -23.15
CA GLY A 57 -6.95 -0.77 -22.01
C GLY A 57 -7.74 -1.05 -20.74
N VAL A 58 -7.46 -0.27 -19.69
CA VAL A 58 -8.18 -0.34 -18.42
C VAL A 58 -9.54 0.34 -18.55
N SER A 59 -10.58 -0.28 -17.99
CA SER A 59 -11.89 0.33 -17.83
C SER A 59 -12.24 0.42 -16.33
N ARG A 60 -12.43 1.65 -15.87
CA ARG A 60 -12.83 1.96 -14.50
C ARG A 60 -14.23 2.56 -14.49
N VAL A 61 -15.04 2.15 -13.53
CA VAL A 61 -16.31 2.83 -13.24
C VAL A 61 -16.19 3.50 -11.87
N LEU A 62 -16.63 4.75 -11.80
CA LEU A 62 -16.78 5.51 -10.57
C LEU A 62 -18.28 5.72 -10.31
N ILE A 63 -18.75 5.27 -9.17
CA ILE A 63 -20.07 5.56 -8.61
C ILE A 63 -19.84 6.59 -7.52
N THR A 64 -20.55 7.71 -7.58
CA THR A 64 -20.58 8.73 -6.53
C THR A 64 -22.01 8.99 -6.16
N THR A 65 -22.33 9.01 -4.85
CA THR A 65 -23.65 9.41 -4.36
C THR A 65 -23.53 10.69 -3.52
N SER A 66 -24.63 11.16 -2.96
CA SER A 66 -24.70 12.40 -2.17
C SER A 66 -24.57 12.11 -0.66
N ASP A 67 -24.56 13.17 0.16
CA ASP A 67 -24.47 13.11 1.63
C ASP A 67 -25.81 12.63 2.27
N ARG A 68 -26.26 11.45 1.91
CA ARG A 68 -27.50 10.82 2.43
C ARG A 68 -27.23 9.36 2.66
N ALA A 69 -28.01 8.76 3.55
CA ALA A 69 -28.02 7.31 3.70
C ALA A 69 -28.36 6.62 2.38
N ASP A 70 -27.37 5.98 1.77
CA ASP A 70 -27.46 5.34 0.46
C ASP A 70 -27.42 3.81 0.60
N ASN A 71 -28.07 3.12 -0.34
CA ASN A 71 -27.99 1.67 -0.43
C ASN A 71 -27.44 1.28 -1.80
N VAL A 72 -26.20 0.78 -1.82
CA VAL A 72 -25.46 0.38 -3.03
C VAL A 72 -25.25 -1.12 -3.02
N SER A 73 -25.78 -1.82 -4.02
CA SER A 73 -25.59 -3.26 -4.19
C SER A 73 -24.98 -3.55 -5.55
N ILE A 74 -23.82 -4.22 -5.57
CA ILE A 74 -23.14 -4.65 -6.79
C ILE A 74 -23.31 -6.16 -6.96
N THR A 75 -23.88 -6.58 -8.08
CA THR A 75 -24.21 -7.98 -8.37
C THR A 75 -23.68 -8.41 -9.73
N VAL A 76 -23.52 -9.71 -9.91
CA VAL A 76 -23.14 -10.32 -11.18
C VAL A 76 -24.39 -10.79 -11.92
N GLY A 77 -24.66 -10.21 -13.07
CA GLY A 77 -25.76 -10.58 -13.95
C GLY A 77 -25.36 -11.59 -15.04
N ALA A 78 -26.22 -11.70 -16.06
CA ALA A 78 -25.96 -12.56 -17.21
C ALA A 78 -24.66 -12.17 -17.93
N ASN A 79 -23.95 -13.15 -18.49
CA ASN A 79 -22.67 -12.98 -19.18
C ASN A 79 -21.59 -12.32 -18.32
N HIS A 80 -21.62 -12.54 -17.00
CA HIS A 80 -20.69 -11.93 -16.02
C HIS A 80 -20.71 -10.39 -16.00
N GLN A 81 -21.72 -9.75 -16.56
CA GLN A 81 -21.92 -8.31 -16.53
C GLN A 81 -22.17 -7.85 -15.09
N LEU A 82 -21.54 -6.76 -14.67
CA LEU A 82 -21.84 -6.16 -13.37
C LEU A 82 -23.07 -5.28 -13.46
N ASN A 83 -23.90 -5.35 -12.44
CA ASN A 83 -25.04 -4.47 -12.22
C ASN A 83 -24.89 -3.77 -10.88
N ALA A 84 -25.28 -2.51 -10.82
CA ALA A 84 -25.43 -1.76 -9.58
C ALA A 84 -26.92 -1.48 -9.33
N ARG A 85 -27.35 -1.70 -8.08
CA ARG A 85 -28.63 -1.20 -7.59
C ARG A 85 -28.34 -0.13 -6.56
N ILE A 86 -28.75 1.10 -6.85
CA ILE A 86 -28.46 2.26 -6.01
C ILE A 86 -29.81 2.88 -5.65
N ASN A 87 -30.15 2.91 -4.37
CA ASN A 87 -31.41 3.45 -3.84
C ASN A 87 -32.66 2.93 -4.56
N GLY A 88 -32.63 1.61 -4.86
CA GLY A 88 -33.74 0.93 -5.55
C GLY A 88 -33.73 1.06 -7.07
N LYS A 89 -32.84 1.85 -7.69
CA LYS A 89 -32.72 2.01 -9.13
C LYS A 89 -31.59 1.13 -9.68
N ASP A 90 -31.88 0.43 -10.77
CA ASP A 90 -30.94 -0.52 -11.39
C ASP A 90 -30.13 0.12 -12.54
N TYR A 91 -28.83 -0.17 -12.57
CA TYR A 91 -27.87 0.30 -13.56
C TYR A 91 -27.04 -0.88 -14.07
N LYS A 92 -26.82 -0.96 -15.38
CA LYS A 92 -25.86 -1.89 -15.97
C LYS A 92 -24.51 -1.20 -16.08
N LEU A 93 -23.49 -1.78 -15.46
CA LEU A 93 -22.13 -1.25 -15.53
C LEU A 93 -21.38 -1.83 -16.72
N PRO A 94 -20.57 -1.06 -17.46
CA PRO A 94 -19.77 -1.57 -18.58
C PRO A 94 -18.52 -2.34 -18.07
N LEU A 95 -18.69 -3.16 -17.07
CA LEU A 95 -17.69 -3.99 -16.43
C LEU A 95 -18.14 -5.44 -16.41
N THR A 96 -17.20 -6.36 -16.46
CA THR A 96 -17.45 -7.79 -16.29
C THR A 96 -16.70 -8.32 -15.09
N ALA A 97 -17.33 -9.15 -14.29
CA ALA A 97 -16.66 -9.90 -13.23
C ALA A 97 -15.50 -10.72 -13.80
N ASN A 98 -14.47 -10.94 -13.02
CA ASN A 98 -13.26 -11.68 -13.38
C ASN A 98 -12.41 -11.06 -14.51
N ASN A 99 -12.48 -9.75 -14.73
CA ASN A 99 -11.62 -9.06 -15.69
C ASN A 99 -10.60 -8.18 -14.95
N ASN A 100 -9.34 -8.56 -14.95
CA ASN A 100 -8.26 -7.85 -14.25
C ASN A 100 -7.97 -6.43 -14.81
N ALA A 101 -8.46 -6.10 -16.00
CA ALA A 101 -8.39 -4.75 -16.56
C ALA A 101 -9.57 -3.87 -16.14
N HIS A 102 -10.48 -4.38 -15.32
CA HIS A 102 -11.63 -3.64 -14.82
C HIS A 102 -11.44 -3.28 -13.34
N SER A 103 -11.84 -2.06 -12.98
CA SER A 103 -11.94 -1.63 -11.59
C SER A 103 -13.22 -0.86 -11.32
N LEU A 104 -13.72 -0.97 -10.10
CA LEU A 104 -14.90 -0.24 -9.63
C LEU A 104 -14.52 0.60 -8.41
N ARG A 105 -14.87 1.87 -8.45
CA ARG A 105 -14.77 2.78 -7.31
C ARG A 105 -16.17 3.20 -6.87
N ILE A 106 -16.44 3.12 -5.58
CA ILE A 106 -17.68 3.55 -4.95
C ILE A 106 -17.32 4.61 -3.91
N ASN A 107 -17.95 5.77 -4.01
CA ASN A 107 -17.80 6.86 -3.05
C ASN A 107 -19.21 7.34 -2.70
N THR A 108 -19.62 7.14 -1.45
CA THR A 108 -20.97 7.48 -0.99
C THR A 108 -21.04 8.79 -0.22
N ALA A 109 -19.90 9.44 0.01
CA ALA A 109 -19.75 10.76 0.59
C ALA A 109 -20.17 10.88 2.06
N GLY A 110 -21.44 10.77 2.40
CA GLY A 110 -21.90 10.85 3.80
C GLY A 110 -23.31 10.34 3.99
N GLY A 111 -23.71 10.14 5.26
CA GLY A 111 -24.93 9.45 5.66
C GLY A 111 -24.64 8.01 6.06
N ASN A 112 -25.52 7.36 6.77
CA ASN A 112 -25.33 5.95 7.17
C ASN A 112 -25.61 5.03 5.99
N ASP A 113 -24.57 4.58 5.32
CA ASP A 113 -24.65 3.89 4.04
C ASP A 113 -24.64 2.36 4.20
N ARG A 114 -25.21 1.71 3.22
CA ARG A 114 -25.13 0.27 3.10
C ARG A 114 -24.54 -0.12 1.75
N ILE A 115 -23.32 -0.65 1.72
CA ILE A 115 -22.63 -1.05 0.51
C ILE A 115 -22.44 -2.58 0.52
N THR A 116 -22.99 -3.27 -0.47
CA THR A 116 -22.89 -4.73 -0.58
C THR A 116 -22.35 -5.12 -1.94
N VAL A 117 -21.21 -5.80 -1.96
CA VAL A 117 -20.61 -6.36 -3.18
C VAL A 117 -20.76 -7.89 -3.16
N ASP A 118 -21.33 -8.46 -4.23
CA ASP A 118 -21.53 -9.90 -4.36
C ASP A 118 -20.18 -10.64 -4.37
N LYS A 119 -20.14 -11.82 -3.75
CA LYS A 119 -18.96 -12.70 -3.65
C LYS A 119 -18.39 -13.18 -4.99
N TYR A 120 -19.15 -13.05 -6.09
CA TYR A 120 -18.69 -13.40 -7.44
C TYR A 120 -18.06 -12.22 -8.19
N VAL A 121 -18.02 -11.03 -7.59
CA VAL A 121 -17.33 -9.87 -8.15
C VAL A 121 -15.82 -10.01 -7.85
N ASN A 122 -15.06 -10.27 -8.91
CA ASN A 122 -13.63 -10.55 -8.81
C ASN A 122 -12.83 -9.57 -9.69
N ILE A 123 -12.96 -8.29 -9.39
CA ILE A 123 -12.22 -7.17 -10.01
C ILE A 123 -11.57 -6.32 -8.93
N GLU A 124 -10.73 -5.38 -9.33
CA GLU A 124 -10.19 -4.35 -8.43
C GLU A 124 -11.34 -3.48 -7.90
N MET A 125 -11.36 -3.27 -6.56
CA MET A 125 -12.45 -2.58 -5.87
C MET A 125 -11.91 -1.54 -4.90
N HIS A 126 -12.44 -0.32 -4.98
CA HIS A 126 -12.16 0.74 -4.01
C HIS A 126 -13.46 1.30 -3.49
N ILE A 127 -13.63 1.28 -2.18
CA ILE A 127 -14.82 1.79 -1.49
C ILE A 127 -14.37 2.88 -0.53
N ASN A 128 -15.07 4.01 -0.54
CA ASN A 128 -14.98 5.05 0.47
C ASN A 128 -16.41 5.45 0.82
N SER A 129 -16.84 5.14 2.04
CA SER A 129 -18.22 5.44 2.47
C SER A 129 -18.35 6.87 3.00
N GLY A 130 -17.34 7.41 3.67
CA GLY A 130 -17.32 8.85 3.99
C GLY A 130 -17.69 9.19 5.42
N GLU A 131 -18.75 9.94 5.65
CA GLU A 131 -19.22 10.29 7.01
C GLU A 131 -20.50 9.55 7.33
N GLY A 132 -20.61 8.96 8.51
CA GLY A 132 -21.78 8.24 9.00
C GLY A 132 -21.44 6.83 9.45
N ASP A 133 -22.38 6.16 10.10
CA ASP A 133 -22.19 4.78 10.56
C ASP A 133 -22.55 3.81 9.40
N ASP A 134 -21.55 3.21 8.77
CA ASP A 134 -21.69 2.50 7.52
C ASP A 134 -21.66 0.96 7.68
N ASP A 135 -22.42 0.23 6.86
CA ASP A 135 -22.38 -1.25 6.78
C ASP A 135 -21.84 -1.68 5.41
N ILE A 136 -20.58 -2.15 5.38
CA ILE A 136 -19.86 -2.46 4.16
C ILE A 136 -19.55 -3.96 4.08
N VAL A 137 -19.94 -4.59 2.97
CA VAL A 137 -19.52 -5.94 2.60
C VAL A 137 -18.75 -5.87 1.27
N SER A 138 -17.44 -6.01 1.32
CA SER A 138 -16.56 -5.95 0.14
C SER A 138 -16.03 -7.33 -0.23
N ASN A 139 -16.32 -7.77 -1.46
CA ASN A 139 -15.86 -9.03 -2.03
C ASN A 139 -14.97 -8.83 -3.27
N GLY A 140 -14.35 -7.67 -3.43
CA GLY A 140 -13.40 -7.41 -4.52
C GLY A 140 -12.21 -8.38 -4.52
N ARG A 141 -11.55 -8.51 -5.67
CA ARG A 141 -10.33 -9.33 -5.79
C ARG A 141 -9.17 -8.69 -5.03
N VAL A 142 -9.11 -7.39 -5.06
CA VAL A 142 -8.02 -6.55 -4.57
C VAL A 142 -8.50 -5.12 -4.46
N GLY A 143 -7.99 -4.37 -3.51
CA GLY A 143 -8.28 -2.93 -3.44
C GLY A 143 -8.28 -2.37 -2.03
N THR A 144 -9.05 -1.30 -1.84
CA THR A 144 -9.13 -0.58 -0.58
C THR A 144 -10.56 -0.41 -0.11
N VAL A 145 -10.75 -0.42 1.21
CA VAL A 145 -12.00 -0.02 1.86
C VAL A 145 -11.68 1.02 2.90
N ILE A 146 -12.33 2.16 2.83
CA ILE A 146 -12.25 3.25 3.80
C ILE A 146 -13.66 3.48 4.33
N GLY A 147 -13.85 3.28 5.63
CA GLY A 147 -15.08 3.63 6.34
C GLY A 147 -15.22 5.14 6.38
N GLY A 148 -14.44 5.80 7.20
CA GLY A 148 -14.37 7.25 7.21
C GLY A 148 -14.63 7.84 8.58
N LYS A 149 -15.72 8.58 8.77
CA LYS A 149 -16.12 9.06 10.10
C LYS A 149 -17.40 8.40 10.52
N GLY A 150 -17.45 7.92 11.71
CA GLY A 150 -18.59 7.24 12.32
C GLY A 150 -18.21 5.83 12.73
N ASN A 151 -19.15 5.10 13.30
CA ASN A 151 -18.88 3.75 13.77
C ASN A 151 -19.21 2.74 12.67
N ASP A 152 -18.21 2.30 11.95
CA ASP A 152 -18.36 1.52 10.74
C ASP A 152 -18.35 0.01 11.00
N HIS A 153 -19.10 -0.72 10.20
CA HIS A 153 -19.10 -2.17 10.21
C HIS A 153 -18.65 -2.74 8.86
N ILE A 154 -17.40 -3.20 8.81
CA ILE A 154 -16.74 -3.64 7.57
C ILE A 154 -16.49 -5.15 7.58
N ARG A 155 -16.98 -5.85 6.56
CA ARG A 155 -16.74 -7.28 6.34
C ARG A 155 -16.09 -7.52 4.98
N LEU A 156 -14.94 -8.16 4.99
CA LEU A 156 -14.20 -8.51 3.77
C LEU A 156 -14.54 -9.94 3.31
N GLY A 157 -14.43 -10.18 2.01
CA GLY A 157 -14.61 -11.48 1.38
C GLY A 157 -13.31 -12.22 1.09
N THR A 158 -13.09 -12.58 -0.16
CA THR A 158 -11.99 -13.49 -0.55
C THR A 158 -10.74 -12.77 -1.08
N GLY A 159 -10.83 -11.49 -1.38
CA GLY A 159 -9.73 -10.72 -1.99
C GLY A 159 -8.71 -10.23 -0.98
N ASP A 160 -7.60 -9.74 -1.51
CA ASP A 160 -6.54 -9.10 -0.73
C ASP A 160 -6.84 -7.60 -0.62
N MET A 161 -6.89 -7.05 0.59
CA MET A 161 -7.43 -5.71 0.83
C MET A 161 -6.58 -4.90 1.80
N ALA A 162 -6.45 -3.59 1.53
CA ALA A 162 -6.15 -2.60 2.55
C ALA A 162 -7.45 -2.02 3.10
N VAL A 163 -7.57 -1.90 4.41
CA VAL A 163 -8.79 -1.41 5.07
C VAL A 163 -8.44 -0.41 6.14
N THR A 164 -9.20 0.68 6.18
CA THR A 164 -9.14 1.65 7.26
C THR A 164 -10.57 1.90 7.76
N GLY A 165 -10.81 1.74 9.05
CA GLY A 165 -12.07 2.15 9.71
C GLY A 165 -12.19 3.66 9.61
N GLY A 166 -11.42 4.38 10.39
CA GLY A 166 -11.35 5.85 10.32
C GLY A 166 -11.46 6.53 11.67
N ASP A 167 -12.36 7.51 11.76
CA ASP A 167 -12.71 8.15 13.05
C ASP A 167 -13.98 7.50 13.59
N GLY A 168 -13.93 6.86 14.74
CA GLY A 168 -15.08 6.24 15.41
C GLY A 168 -14.79 4.84 15.94
N ASP A 169 -15.73 4.24 16.64
CA ASP A 169 -15.55 2.89 17.18
C ASP A 169 -15.96 1.86 16.12
N ASP A 170 -14.99 1.35 15.39
CA ASP A 170 -15.20 0.53 14.21
C ASP A 170 -15.24 -0.97 14.52
N THR A 171 -15.94 -1.73 13.70
CA THR A 171 -15.92 -3.19 13.73
C THR A 171 -15.52 -3.75 12.38
N ILE A 172 -14.32 -4.31 12.28
CA ILE A 172 -13.77 -4.81 11.02
C ILE A 172 -13.49 -6.31 11.11
N THR A 173 -14.00 -7.05 10.14
CA THR A 173 -13.75 -8.49 10.03
C THR A 173 -13.04 -8.80 8.71
N ALA A 174 -11.81 -9.32 8.78
CA ALA A 174 -11.07 -9.78 7.61
C ALA A 174 -11.75 -10.98 6.93
N GLY A 175 -11.51 -11.09 5.63
CA GLY A 175 -11.97 -12.21 4.83
C GLY A 175 -10.97 -13.37 4.77
N THR A 176 -10.98 -14.10 3.64
CA THR A 176 -10.08 -15.26 3.46
C THR A 176 -8.78 -14.91 2.75
N GLY A 177 -8.65 -13.72 2.18
CA GLY A 177 -7.43 -13.21 1.56
C GLY A 177 -6.44 -12.63 2.56
N ASN A 178 -5.33 -12.08 2.06
CA ASN A 178 -4.43 -11.27 2.87
C ASN A 178 -5.06 -9.90 3.13
N ALA A 179 -4.69 -9.27 4.25
CA ALA A 179 -5.15 -7.90 4.50
C ALA A 179 -4.20 -7.13 5.42
N ALA A 180 -4.16 -5.80 5.20
CA ALA A 180 -3.72 -4.83 6.18
C ALA A 180 -4.95 -4.04 6.65
N ILE A 181 -5.23 -4.08 7.93
CA ILE A 181 -6.39 -3.44 8.56
C ILE A 181 -5.90 -2.46 9.60
N SER A 182 -6.40 -1.25 9.52
CA SER A 182 -6.19 -0.14 10.45
C SER A 182 -7.55 0.21 11.06
N GLY A 183 -7.69 0.22 12.37
CA GLY A 183 -8.88 0.73 13.07
C GLY A 183 -8.99 2.23 12.83
N GLY A 184 -8.02 2.97 13.33
CA GLY A 184 -7.96 4.42 13.19
C GLY A 184 -8.06 5.13 14.52
N LYS A 185 -9.01 6.02 14.69
CA LYS A 185 -9.29 6.68 15.97
C LYS A 185 -10.58 6.15 16.57
N GLY A 186 -10.54 5.73 17.80
CA GLY A 186 -11.69 5.21 18.54
C GLY A 186 -11.37 3.86 19.15
N ASN A 187 -12.35 3.22 19.76
CA ASN A 187 -12.12 1.93 20.39
C ASN A 187 -12.60 0.82 19.46
N ASP A 188 -11.68 0.28 18.70
CA ASP A 188 -11.98 -0.57 17.56
C ASP A 188 -12.06 -2.06 17.91
N HIS A 189 -12.85 -2.79 17.14
CA HIS A 189 -12.95 -4.24 17.21
C HIS A 189 -12.48 -4.87 15.89
N LEU A 190 -11.26 -5.43 15.88
CA LEU A 190 -10.64 -5.98 14.69
C LEU A 190 -10.55 -7.50 14.76
N TYR A 191 -11.15 -8.18 13.80
CA TYR A 191 -11.20 -9.64 13.74
C TYR A 191 -10.49 -10.17 12.50
N ALA A 192 -9.50 -11.03 12.70
CA ALA A 192 -8.88 -11.76 11.59
C ALA A 192 -9.86 -12.69 10.86
N GLY A 193 -10.97 -13.08 11.50
CA GLY A 193 -11.94 -13.98 10.90
C GLY A 193 -11.38 -15.38 10.58
N PHE A 194 -12.13 -16.15 9.81
CA PHE A 194 -11.70 -17.49 9.38
C PHE A 194 -11.09 -17.44 7.98
N GLY A 195 -10.05 -18.27 7.73
CA GLY A 195 -9.41 -18.33 6.42
C GLY A 195 -8.28 -19.36 6.35
N PRO A 196 -7.58 -19.43 5.21
CA PRO A 196 -6.45 -20.34 5.02
C PRO A 196 -5.31 -20.05 6.00
N SER A 197 -4.60 -21.08 6.42
CA SER A 197 -3.47 -20.96 7.36
C SER A 197 -2.21 -20.31 6.74
N ASN A 198 -2.18 -20.11 5.44
CA ASN A 198 -1.06 -19.49 4.73
C ASN A 198 -1.27 -17.99 4.43
N ARG A 199 -2.44 -17.42 4.76
CA ARG A 199 -2.69 -15.99 4.60
C ARG A 199 -1.86 -15.16 5.58
N VAL A 200 -1.62 -13.91 5.24
CA VAL A 200 -0.92 -12.92 6.07
C VAL A 200 -1.87 -11.77 6.40
N LEU A 201 -2.00 -11.45 7.67
CA LEU A 201 -2.86 -10.37 8.15
C LEU A 201 -2.09 -9.45 9.08
N PHE A 202 -2.30 -8.15 8.89
CA PHE A 202 -1.86 -7.09 9.78
C PHE A 202 -3.12 -6.43 10.34
N LEU A 203 -3.32 -6.46 11.64
CA LEU A 203 -4.41 -5.79 12.34
C LEU A 203 -3.78 -4.76 13.27
N ASN A 204 -4.07 -3.50 13.03
CA ASN A 204 -3.54 -2.36 13.77
C ASN A 204 -4.71 -1.60 14.40
N GLY A 205 -4.74 -1.47 15.73
CA GLY A 205 -5.74 -0.69 16.46
C GLY A 205 -5.59 0.79 16.15
N ASP A 206 -4.36 1.27 16.18
CA ASP A 206 -3.91 2.64 16.01
C ASP A 206 -4.20 3.50 17.25
N ARG A 207 -5.29 4.21 17.37
CA ARG A 207 -5.54 5.14 18.50
C ARG A 207 -6.84 4.82 19.21
N GLY A 208 -6.78 4.45 20.48
CA GLY A 208 -7.93 4.14 21.33
C GLY A 208 -7.69 2.88 22.14
N ASP A 209 -8.65 2.48 22.94
CA ASP A 209 -8.57 1.24 23.69
C ASP A 209 -9.18 0.11 22.85
N ASP A 210 -8.33 -0.60 22.09
CA ASP A 210 -8.75 -1.48 21.01
C ASP A 210 -8.84 -2.96 21.40
N HIS A 211 -9.65 -3.71 20.66
CA HIS A 211 -9.81 -5.15 20.79
C HIS A 211 -9.44 -5.88 19.50
N LEU A 212 -8.31 -6.57 19.48
CA LEU A 212 -7.76 -7.26 18.31
C LEU A 212 -7.79 -8.77 18.50
N TYR A 213 -8.38 -9.50 17.56
CA TYR A 213 -8.55 -10.95 17.61
C TYR A 213 -7.90 -11.63 16.39
N ALA A 214 -6.79 -12.33 16.62
CA ALA A 214 -6.17 -13.16 15.59
C ALA A 214 -7.00 -14.41 15.29
N GLY A 215 -6.88 -14.89 14.07
CA GLY A 215 -7.44 -16.14 13.57
C GLY A 215 -6.38 -17.00 12.88
N PRO A 216 -6.79 -18.03 12.11
CA PRO A 216 -5.85 -18.83 11.34
C PRO A 216 -5.06 -17.98 10.34
N GLY A 217 -3.77 -18.25 10.23
CA GLY A 217 -2.84 -17.55 9.33
C GLY A 217 -1.57 -17.12 10.05
N LYS A 218 -0.79 -16.26 9.41
CA LYS A 218 0.28 -15.49 10.02
C LYS A 218 -0.31 -14.12 10.33
N VAL A 219 -0.57 -13.87 11.59
CA VAL A 219 -1.26 -12.64 12.01
C VAL A 219 -0.31 -11.79 12.84
N VAL A 220 -0.20 -10.52 12.49
CA VAL A 220 0.47 -9.48 13.26
C VAL A 220 -0.62 -8.63 13.89
N LEU A 221 -0.62 -8.51 15.21
CA LEU A 221 -1.48 -7.62 15.98
C LEU A 221 -0.62 -6.49 16.53
N ASN A 222 -1.02 -5.26 16.28
CA ASN A 222 -0.41 -4.07 16.87
C ASN A 222 -1.50 -3.26 17.57
N GLY A 223 -1.43 -3.11 18.90
CA GLY A 223 -2.39 -2.31 19.67
C GLY A 223 -2.38 -0.87 19.17
N GLY A 224 -1.25 -0.22 19.24
CA GLY A 224 -1.13 1.20 18.90
C GLY A 224 -1.00 2.07 20.13
N ARG A 225 -1.83 3.10 20.22
CA ARG A 225 -1.90 4.01 21.37
C ARG A 225 -3.18 3.75 22.14
N GLY A 226 -3.07 3.40 23.43
CA GLY A 226 -4.22 3.16 24.29
C GLY A 226 -4.01 1.95 25.17
N ASN A 227 -5.05 1.48 25.83
CA ASN A 227 -4.96 0.29 26.66
C ASN A 227 -5.66 -0.87 25.97
N ASP A 228 -4.91 -1.59 25.15
CA ASP A 228 -5.43 -2.51 24.18
C ASP A 228 -5.62 -3.93 24.72
N THR A 229 -6.51 -4.68 24.07
CA THR A 229 -6.69 -6.11 24.31
C THR A 229 -6.39 -6.91 23.05
N LEU A 230 -5.27 -7.63 23.03
CA LEU A 230 -4.83 -8.44 21.91
C LEU A 230 -4.97 -9.92 22.24
N SER A 231 -5.66 -10.68 21.40
CA SER A 231 -5.91 -12.11 21.61
C SER A 231 -5.48 -12.95 20.40
N GLY A 232 -4.54 -13.89 20.58
CA GLY A 232 -3.99 -14.73 19.52
C GLY A 232 -4.13 -16.22 19.82
N TYR A 233 -4.66 -16.97 18.85
CA TYR A 233 -4.92 -18.41 18.96
C TYR A 233 -4.00 -19.27 18.07
N TYR A 234 -3.27 -18.67 17.13
CA TYR A 234 -2.39 -19.32 16.16
C TYR A 234 -1.23 -18.38 15.86
N ARG A 235 -0.02 -18.84 15.71
CA ARG A 235 1.20 -18.14 15.24
C ARG A 235 1.05 -16.61 15.09
N THR A 236 0.80 -15.94 16.20
CA THR A 236 0.54 -14.51 16.23
C THR A 236 1.80 -13.77 16.69
N THR A 237 2.10 -12.66 16.05
CA THR A 237 3.07 -11.70 16.55
C THR A 237 2.32 -10.52 17.14
N PHE A 238 2.62 -10.21 18.40
CA PHE A 238 1.99 -9.12 19.15
C PHE A 238 2.98 -8.00 19.35
N TYR A 239 2.53 -6.81 19.07
CA TYR A 239 3.15 -5.55 19.47
C TYR A 239 2.15 -4.82 20.36
N SER A 240 2.48 -4.59 21.64
CA SER A 240 1.56 -3.92 22.55
C SER A 240 1.32 -2.46 22.20
N GLY A 241 2.37 -1.73 21.79
CA GLY A 241 2.25 -0.29 21.50
C GLY A 241 2.45 0.59 22.73
N GLU A 242 1.80 1.76 22.76
CA GLU A 242 1.81 2.71 23.89
C GLU A 242 0.62 2.39 24.82
N GLY A 243 0.80 2.53 26.15
CA GLY A 243 -0.28 2.33 27.12
C GLY A 243 -0.06 1.14 28.05
N ALA A 244 -1.10 0.61 28.66
CA ALA A 244 -1.06 -0.55 29.53
C ALA A 244 -1.98 -1.66 28.97
N ASP A 245 -1.39 -2.58 28.23
CA ASP A 245 -2.11 -3.50 27.38
C ASP A 245 -2.38 -4.86 28.03
N THR A 246 -3.36 -5.57 27.51
CA THR A 246 -3.67 -6.95 27.87
C THR A 246 -3.44 -7.87 26.67
N ILE A 247 -2.47 -8.79 26.80
CA ILE A 247 -2.13 -9.76 25.76
C ILE A 247 -2.53 -11.17 26.19
N ASN A 248 -3.39 -11.81 25.41
CA ASN A 248 -3.83 -13.19 25.59
C ASN A 248 -3.21 -14.06 24.50
N SER A 249 -2.16 -14.83 24.81
CA SER A 249 -1.45 -15.73 23.90
C SER A 249 -1.72 -17.19 24.25
N TYR A 250 -2.10 -17.98 23.25
CA TYR A 250 -2.49 -19.38 23.41
C TYR A 250 -1.62 -20.36 22.60
N ASP A 251 -0.78 -19.91 21.69
CA ASP A 251 0.12 -20.75 20.87
C ASP A 251 1.59 -20.54 21.27
N LYS A 252 2.33 -21.62 21.47
CA LYS A 252 3.76 -21.60 21.81
C LYS A 252 4.67 -20.94 20.76
N ASN A 253 4.18 -20.79 19.54
CA ASN A 253 4.93 -20.17 18.44
C ASN A 253 4.62 -18.66 18.31
N ASP A 254 3.81 -18.11 19.22
CA ASP A 254 3.57 -16.67 19.25
C ASP A 254 4.86 -15.93 19.64
N LYS A 255 4.98 -14.69 19.17
CA LYS A 255 6.01 -13.75 19.61
C LYS A 255 5.34 -12.56 20.26
N ILE A 256 5.77 -12.20 21.46
CA ILE A 256 5.15 -11.11 22.22
C ILE A 256 6.20 -10.02 22.46
N TYR A 257 6.03 -8.88 21.82
CA TYR A 257 6.78 -7.66 22.05
C TYR A 257 5.94 -6.76 22.96
N ALA A 258 6.32 -6.68 24.25
CA ALA A 258 5.51 -6.04 25.27
C ALA A 258 6.33 -5.29 26.29
N LYS A 259 5.71 -4.28 26.91
CA LYS A 259 6.28 -3.46 27.97
C LYS A 259 6.11 -4.13 29.34
N SER A 260 6.89 -3.68 30.32
CA SER A 260 6.76 -4.16 31.69
C SER A 260 5.44 -3.73 32.38
N THR A 261 4.71 -2.79 31.80
CA THR A 261 3.41 -2.30 32.27
C THR A 261 2.24 -3.16 31.80
N ASP A 262 2.48 -4.03 30.79
CA ASP A 262 1.43 -4.80 30.17
C ASP A 262 1.06 -6.05 30.96
N THR A 263 -0.20 -6.44 30.88
CA THR A 263 -0.72 -7.71 31.44
C THR A 263 -0.62 -8.82 30.41
N ILE A 264 0.18 -9.86 30.66
CA ILE A 264 0.39 -10.94 29.71
C ILE A 264 -0.14 -12.27 30.24
N ASN A 265 -1.22 -12.74 29.62
CA ASN A 265 -1.81 -14.05 29.85
C ASN A 265 -1.21 -15.07 28.85
N ASN A 266 0.00 -15.54 29.12
CA ASN A 266 0.75 -16.43 28.23
C ASN A 266 0.47 -17.91 28.51
N GLN A 267 -0.66 -18.42 28.06
CA GLN A 267 -1.03 -19.82 28.21
C GLN A 267 -0.29 -20.75 27.23
N GLY A 268 0.18 -20.22 26.10
CA GLY A 268 0.96 -20.94 25.11
C GLY A 268 2.42 -21.18 25.51
N ASN A 269 2.94 -20.53 26.56
CA ASN A 269 4.37 -20.45 26.89
C ASN A 269 5.20 -19.89 25.72
N SER A 270 4.66 -18.90 25.05
CA SER A 270 5.29 -18.20 23.93
C SER A 270 6.45 -17.32 24.38
N LYS A 271 7.29 -16.94 23.42
CA LYS A 271 8.45 -16.09 23.68
C LYS A 271 8.02 -14.66 23.94
N ILE A 272 8.30 -14.14 25.13
CA ILE A 272 8.13 -12.73 25.48
C ILE A 272 9.46 -11.99 25.26
N ILE A 273 9.40 -10.90 24.52
CA ILE A 273 10.52 -10.02 24.22
C ILE A 273 10.19 -8.66 24.85
N PRO A 274 10.88 -8.27 25.92
CA PRO A 274 10.65 -6.98 26.55
C PRO A 274 10.98 -5.84 25.59
N VAL A 275 10.08 -4.88 25.47
CA VAL A 275 10.28 -3.64 24.72
C VAL A 275 10.04 -2.44 25.62
N THR A 276 10.62 -1.32 25.25
CA THR A 276 10.32 -0.02 25.87
C THR A 276 9.82 0.88 24.75
N TYR A 277 8.61 1.38 24.86
CA TYR A 277 8.11 2.33 23.89
C TYR A 277 9.00 3.58 23.88
N SER A 278 9.35 4.07 22.71
CA SER A 278 10.21 5.23 22.53
C SER A 278 9.60 6.21 21.54
N GLU A 279 9.91 7.49 21.72
CA GLU A 279 9.54 8.58 20.83
C GLU A 279 10.53 8.75 19.65
N SER A 280 11.21 7.68 19.27
CA SER A 280 12.20 7.71 18.18
C SER A 280 11.59 8.15 16.85
N GLY A 281 12.39 8.83 16.03
CA GLY A 281 11.98 9.41 14.76
C GLY A 281 11.45 10.85 14.82
N ARG A 282 11.28 11.42 16.01
CA ARG A 282 10.75 12.80 16.15
C ARG A 282 11.68 13.89 15.64
N LYS A 283 12.99 13.66 15.65
CA LYS A 283 13.98 14.59 15.09
C LYS A 283 14.31 14.26 13.64
N GLY A 284 14.35 12.97 13.34
CA GLY A 284 14.77 12.43 12.05
C GLY A 284 13.74 12.56 10.95
N LEU A 285 12.45 12.67 11.27
CA LEU A 285 11.36 12.71 10.33
C LEU A 285 10.56 14.01 10.45
N VAL A 286 10.12 14.53 9.30
CA VAL A 286 9.19 15.68 9.19
C VAL A 286 8.09 15.34 8.19
N ILE A 287 6.85 15.24 8.65
CA ILE A 287 5.71 14.87 7.82
C ILE A 287 5.08 16.14 7.22
N LYS A 288 4.79 16.12 5.91
CA LYS A 288 4.15 17.23 5.18
C LYS A 288 3.10 16.71 4.21
N GLY A 289 1.86 17.10 4.38
CA GLY A 289 0.75 16.70 3.52
C GLY A 289 -0.58 17.19 4.05
N THR A 290 -1.66 16.53 3.64
CA THR A 290 -3.00 16.74 4.19
C THR A 290 -3.04 16.31 5.66
N GLU A 291 -4.04 16.78 6.42
CA GLU A 291 -4.23 16.38 7.82
C GLU A 291 -4.37 14.86 7.94
N GLN A 292 -5.18 14.25 7.07
CA GLN A 292 -5.35 12.81 7.01
C GLN A 292 -4.02 12.07 6.74
N PHE A 293 -3.22 12.56 5.77
CA PHE A 293 -1.91 11.95 5.48
C PHE A 293 -0.97 12.03 6.70
N ILE A 294 -0.95 13.18 7.39
CA ILE A 294 -0.11 13.36 8.57
C ILE A 294 -0.51 12.36 9.66
N GLU A 295 -1.79 12.23 9.96
CA GLU A 295 -2.31 11.31 10.97
C GLU A 295 -2.00 9.86 10.63
N GLN A 296 -2.33 9.40 9.44
CA GLN A 296 -2.06 8.02 9.01
C GLN A 296 -0.56 7.69 8.98
N THR A 297 0.28 8.67 8.62
CA THR A 297 1.74 8.47 8.62
C THR A 297 2.28 8.39 10.04
N GLU A 298 1.76 9.20 10.99
CA GLU A 298 2.12 9.10 12.40
C GLU A 298 1.74 7.73 12.98
N ASP A 299 0.56 7.19 12.64
CA ASP A 299 0.14 5.86 13.09
C ASP A 299 1.07 4.76 12.54
N VAL A 300 1.51 4.86 11.27
CA VAL A 300 2.53 3.95 10.72
C VAL A 300 3.87 4.07 11.45
N ILE A 301 4.29 5.28 11.82
CA ILE A 301 5.52 5.49 12.61
C ILE A 301 5.36 4.90 14.02
N ASP A 302 4.20 5.00 14.64
CA ASP A 302 3.95 4.40 15.96
C ASP A 302 4.01 2.86 15.91
N ARG A 303 3.55 2.24 14.83
CA ARG A 303 3.73 0.80 14.60
C ARG A 303 5.22 0.42 14.55
N LEU A 304 6.06 1.25 13.91
CA LEU A 304 7.51 1.06 13.93
C LEU A 304 8.11 1.30 15.33
N ARG A 305 7.57 2.22 16.13
CA ARG A 305 7.98 2.45 17.53
C ARG A 305 7.66 1.28 18.45
N ALA A 306 6.66 0.48 18.13
CA ALA A 306 6.33 -0.75 18.85
C ALA A 306 7.30 -1.90 18.53
N SER A 307 8.04 -1.82 17.42
CA SER A 307 8.94 -2.84 16.88
C SER A 307 10.39 -2.55 17.23
N PRO A 308 11.17 -3.47 17.82
CA PRO A 308 12.61 -3.31 18.04
C PRO A 308 13.43 -2.94 16.80
N ALA A 309 13.10 -3.52 15.65
CA ALA A 309 13.75 -3.19 14.39
C ALA A 309 13.38 -1.77 13.94
N GLY A 310 12.08 -1.44 14.01
CA GLY A 310 11.57 -0.11 13.68
C GLY A 310 12.14 0.97 14.58
N GLN A 311 12.18 0.76 15.91
CA GLN A 311 12.78 1.71 16.86
C GLN A 311 14.22 2.04 16.49
N LYS A 312 15.05 1.03 16.25
CA LYS A 312 16.45 1.25 15.87
C LYS A 312 16.62 2.00 14.56
N ALA A 313 15.75 1.73 13.59
CA ALA A 313 15.77 2.47 12.33
C ALA A 313 15.42 3.95 12.57
N LEU A 314 14.38 4.23 13.36
CA LEU A 314 13.96 5.58 13.73
C LEU A 314 15.00 6.31 14.58
N GLU A 315 15.61 5.64 15.57
CA GLU A 315 16.71 6.17 16.38
C GLU A 315 17.90 6.60 15.53
N ALA A 316 18.25 5.80 14.52
CA ALA A 316 19.33 6.17 13.62
C ALA A 316 18.99 7.41 12.77
N MET A 317 17.73 7.60 12.37
CA MET A 317 17.31 8.82 11.67
C MET A 317 17.44 10.05 12.60
N ASP A 318 17.09 9.92 13.89
CA ASP A 318 17.32 10.97 14.89
C ASP A 318 18.81 11.26 15.08
N GLN A 319 19.65 10.21 15.14
CA GLN A 319 21.09 10.35 15.30
C GLN A 319 21.72 11.05 14.08
N PHE A 320 21.29 10.77 12.86
CA PHE A 320 21.77 11.48 11.69
C PHE A 320 21.54 12.99 11.78
N VAL A 321 20.41 13.42 12.34
CA VAL A 321 20.14 14.85 12.56
C VAL A 321 21.06 15.43 13.64
N GLU A 322 21.35 14.70 14.71
CA GLU A 322 22.32 15.09 15.74
C GLU A 322 23.74 15.20 15.18
N ASP A 323 24.07 14.36 14.20
CA ASP A 323 25.37 14.39 13.49
C ASP A 323 25.44 15.48 12.40
N GLY A 324 24.39 16.29 12.25
CA GLY A 324 24.34 17.45 11.36
C GLY A 324 23.68 17.21 10.00
N HIS A 325 23.07 16.06 9.76
CA HIS A 325 22.24 15.83 8.58
C HIS A 325 20.89 16.56 8.72
N ARG A 326 20.19 16.73 7.60
CA ARG A 326 18.82 17.23 7.61
C ARG A 326 17.84 16.10 7.90
N PRO A 327 16.71 16.40 8.56
CA PRO A 327 15.65 15.40 8.72
C PRO A 327 15.07 14.99 7.36
N ILE A 328 14.58 13.76 7.28
CA ILE A 328 13.88 13.23 6.11
C ILE A 328 12.49 13.86 6.07
N VAL A 329 12.11 14.38 4.91
CA VAL A 329 10.76 14.90 4.69
C VAL A 329 9.89 13.80 4.09
N LEU A 330 8.86 13.40 4.84
CA LEU A 330 7.80 12.51 4.35
C LEU A 330 6.74 13.35 3.66
N THR A 331 6.44 13.06 2.39
CA THR A 331 5.44 13.76 1.59
C THR A 331 4.41 12.79 1.02
N GLU A 332 3.18 13.28 0.88
CA GLU A 332 2.07 12.49 0.38
C GLU A 332 2.27 12.05 -1.07
N SER A 333 2.06 10.77 -1.34
CA SER A 333 2.04 10.23 -2.70
C SER A 333 0.74 10.59 -3.40
N HIS A 334 0.84 11.13 -4.61
CA HIS A 334 -0.32 11.33 -5.47
C HIS A 334 -0.54 10.19 -6.48
N THR A 335 0.27 9.16 -6.37
CA THR A 335 0.20 7.95 -7.21
C THR A 335 -0.11 6.77 -6.29
N PRO A 336 -1.29 6.16 -6.39
CA PRO A 336 -1.66 5.02 -5.56
C PRO A 336 -0.64 3.87 -5.70
N GLY A 337 -0.27 3.27 -4.58
CA GLY A 337 0.69 2.18 -4.51
C GLY A 337 2.13 2.60 -4.85
N PHE A 338 2.47 3.87 -4.62
CA PHE A 338 3.81 4.37 -4.88
C PHE A 338 4.42 5.03 -3.64
N SER A 339 5.47 4.40 -3.12
CA SER A 339 6.35 5.00 -2.13
C SER A 339 7.78 4.94 -2.65
N ALA A 340 8.60 5.94 -2.38
CA ALA A 340 9.98 5.98 -2.84
C ALA A 340 10.82 6.99 -2.07
N TYR A 341 12.06 6.60 -1.77
CA TYR A 341 13.09 7.51 -1.28
C TYR A 341 13.70 8.35 -2.41
N GLY A 342 13.87 9.62 -2.17
CA GLY A 342 14.51 10.58 -3.07
C GLY A 342 15.88 11.03 -2.55
N PHE A 343 16.95 10.56 -3.16
CA PHE A 343 18.29 11.08 -2.90
C PHE A 343 18.48 12.43 -3.58
N ARG A 344 18.86 13.45 -2.81
CA ARG A 344 19.15 14.78 -3.36
C ARG A 344 20.39 15.40 -2.71
N ASN A 345 21.27 15.95 -3.53
CA ASN A 345 22.41 16.78 -3.14
C ASN A 345 22.74 17.79 -4.24
N GLU A 346 23.85 18.51 -4.11
CA GLU A 346 24.29 19.52 -5.08
C GLU A 346 24.56 18.94 -6.50
N TYR A 347 24.82 17.65 -6.62
CA TYR A 347 25.15 16.99 -7.89
C TYR A 347 23.91 16.46 -8.63
N THR A 348 22.76 16.29 -7.95
CA THR A 348 21.56 15.63 -8.53
C THR A 348 20.93 16.41 -9.68
N SER A 349 21.19 17.71 -9.84
CA SER A 349 20.75 18.52 -10.99
C SER A 349 21.68 18.47 -12.19
N ASN A 350 22.89 17.88 -12.08
CA ASN A 350 23.88 17.85 -13.14
C ASN A 350 23.57 16.76 -14.20
N ALA A 351 23.13 17.19 -15.37
CA ALA A 351 22.73 16.29 -16.47
C ALA A 351 23.86 15.38 -16.97
N GLU A 352 25.11 15.82 -16.92
CA GLU A 352 26.26 15.01 -17.37
C GLU A 352 26.55 13.88 -16.37
N LEU A 353 26.45 14.16 -15.07
CA LEU A 353 26.64 13.15 -14.04
C LEU A 353 25.51 12.09 -14.05
N ARG A 354 24.29 12.49 -14.38
CA ARG A 354 23.12 11.57 -14.48
C ARG A 354 23.25 10.50 -15.58
N LYS A 355 24.18 10.64 -16.51
CA LYS A 355 24.43 9.62 -17.55
C LYS A 355 24.94 8.29 -16.95
N ASP A 356 25.57 8.36 -15.79
CA ASP A 356 25.92 7.20 -14.98
C ASP A 356 25.30 7.36 -13.60
N PRO A 357 24.17 6.71 -13.31
CA PRO A 357 23.43 6.88 -12.05
C PRO A 357 24.12 6.26 -10.84
N PHE A 358 25.12 5.41 -11.03
CA PHE A 358 25.82 4.70 -9.94
C PHE A 358 27.13 5.35 -9.50
N ARG A 359 27.22 6.64 -9.62
CA ARG A 359 28.40 7.42 -9.25
C ARG A 359 28.46 7.69 -7.75
N PRO A 360 29.66 7.85 -7.16
CA PRO A 360 29.78 8.21 -5.75
C PRO A 360 29.13 9.56 -5.42
N GLU A 361 29.03 10.51 -6.35
CA GLU A 361 28.30 11.77 -6.18
C GLU A 361 26.80 11.57 -5.90
N PHE A 362 26.25 10.40 -6.21
CA PHE A 362 24.85 10.01 -5.95
C PHE A 362 24.70 9.00 -4.81
N GLY A 363 25.70 8.91 -3.92
CA GLY A 363 25.64 8.08 -2.72
C GLY A 363 26.06 6.64 -2.90
N TYR A 364 26.66 6.29 -4.05
CA TYR A 364 27.11 4.93 -4.29
C TYR A 364 28.56 4.68 -3.87
N ILE A 365 28.81 3.49 -3.32
CA ILE A 365 30.14 3.04 -2.93
C ILE A 365 31.06 2.97 -4.16
N LYS A 366 32.30 3.46 -4.03
CA LYS A 366 33.35 3.33 -5.03
C LYS A 366 34.71 3.07 -4.37
N ASP A 367 35.46 2.13 -4.92
CA ASP A 367 36.77 1.75 -4.43
C ASP A 367 36.82 1.48 -2.91
N ASN A 368 35.79 0.77 -2.42
CA ASN A 368 35.54 0.46 -1.01
C ASN A 368 35.46 1.72 -0.11
N ARG A 369 34.90 2.82 -0.62
CA ARG A 369 34.65 4.06 0.12
C ARG A 369 33.21 4.52 -0.11
N PRO A 370 32.58 5.08 0.95
CA PRO A 370 31.26 5.67 0.80
C PRO A 370 31.24 6.80 -0.23
N GLY A 371 30.12 6.98 -0.91
CA GLY A 371 29.85 8.12 -1.77
C GLY A 371 29.43 9.37 -1.00
N SER A 372 28.90 10.36 -1.72
CA SER A 372 28.33 11.56 -1.14
C SER A 372 27.03 11.26 -0.38
N VAL A 373 26.71 12.08 0.62
CA VAL A 373 25.47 11.96 1.37
C VAL A 373 24.33 12.80 0.78
N SER A 374 23.09 12.41 1.05
CA SER A 374 21.93 13.21 0.71
C SER A 374 21.85 14.45 1.61
N THR A 375 21.68 15.62 1.01
CA THR A 375 21.53 16.90 1.74
C THR A 375 20.08 17.37 1.84
N GLN A 376 19.15 16.73 1.10
CA GLN A 376 17.72 17.00 1.12
C GLN A 376 16.97 15.67 0.96
N PRO A 377 17.03 14.77 1.96
CA PRO A 377 16.37 13.48 1.88
C PRO A 377 14.85 13.66 1.91
N GLU A 378 14.16 12.95 1.04
CA GLU A 378 12.69 12.97 0.93
C GLU A 378 12.19 11.54 0.73
N ILE A 379 11.07 11.19 1.38
CA ILE A 379 10.31 9.97 1.09
C ILE A 379 8.93 10.41 0.64
N VAL A 380 8.55 10.06 -0.59
CA VAL A 380 7.15 10.09 -1.03
C VAL A 380 6.50 8.82 -0.50
N PHE A 381 5.39 8.92 0.23
CA PHE A 381 4.82 7.80 0.96
C PHE A 381 3.31 7.70 0.78
N GLU A 382 2.79 6.46 0.73
CA GLU A 382 1.37 6.12 0.71
C GLU A 382 1.03 5.28 1.94
N PRO A 383 0.47 5.87 3.03
CA PRO A 383 0.25 5.17 4.29
C PRO A 383 -0.90 4.16 4.27
N ALA A 384 -1.75 4.18 3.24
CA ALA A 384 -2.89 3.27 3.09
C ALA A 384 -2.64 2.15 2.07
N ASP A 385 -1.40 2.00 1.57
CA ASP A 385 -1.09 0.98 0.58
C ASP A 385 -0.85 -0.40 1.20
N PHE A 386 -1.23 -1.43 0.45
CA PHE A 386 -0.93 -2.82 0.79
C PHE A 386 -0.52 -3.56 -0.49
N ASP A 387 0.77 -3.89 -0.58
CA ASP A 387 1.25 -4.72 -1.68
C ASP A 387 0.90 -6.19 -1.45
N GLN A 388 0.05 -6.70 -2.31
CA GLN A 388 -0.51 -8.05 -2.23
C GLN A 388 0.47 -9.13 -2.67
N THR A 389 1.38 -8.81 -3.58
CA THR A 389 2.31 -9.79 -4.16
C THR A 389 3.24 -10.34 -3.10
N PHE A 390 3.68 -9.47 -2.18
CA PHE A 390 4.59 -9.84 -1.10
C PHE A 390 4.01 -9.67 0.30
N SER A 391 2.72 -9.32 0.42
CA SER A 391 2.09 -9.01 1.70
C SER A 391 2.90 -7.94 2.45
N ILE A 392 3.06 -6.76 1.81
CA ILE A 392 3.77 -5.62 2.37
C ILE A 392 2.74 -4.66 2.97
N SER A 393 2.79 -4.48 4.27
CA SER A 393 1.99 -3.47 4.98
C SER A 393 2.69 -2.11 4.97
N PRO A 394 1.97 -1.00 5.25
CA PRO A 394 2.55 0.34 5.24
C PRO A 394 3.81 0.51 6.10
N GLU A 395 3.86 -0.12 7.27
CA GLU A 395 5.04 -0.07 8.14
C GLU A 395 6.26 -0.80 7.54
N ILE A 396 6.05 -1.89 6.81
CA ILE A 396 7.12 -2.57 6.07
C ILE A 396 7.60 -1.68 4.92
N THR A 397 6.68 -1.03 4.19
CA THR A 397 7.01 -0.06 3.13
C THR A 397 7.82 1.09 3.67
N LEU A 398 7.38 1.73 4.76
CA LEU A 398 8.12 2.83 5.36
C LEU A 398 9.50 2.38 5.85
N HIS A 399 9.60 1.21 6.47
CA HIS A 399 10.89 0.66 6.91
C HIS A 399 11.86 0.40 5.74
N HIS A 400 11.34 -0.06 4.59
CA HIS A 400 12.11 -0.21 3.35
C HIS A 400 12.66 1.15 2.88
N GLU A 401 11.83 2.18 2.83
CA GLU A 401 12.26 3.52 2.43
C GLU A 401 13.25 4.16 3.44
N LEU A 402 13.11 3.86 4.74
CA LEU A 402 14.09 4.26 5.76
C LEU A 402 15.45 3.54 5.56
N ALA A 403 15.46 2.31 5.03
CA ALA A 403 16.71 1.63 4.67
C ALA A 403 17.42 2.31 3.48
N HIS A 404 16.67 2.81 2.49
CA HIS A 404 17.23 3.68 1.45
C HIS A 404 17.74 5.01 2.03
N ALA A 405 17.03 5.58 2.98
CA ALA A 405 17.46 6.81 3.65
C ALA A 405 18.76 6.61 4.45
N PHE A 406 18.94 5.43 5.08
CA PHE A 406 20.22 5.05 5.69
C PHE A 406 21.35 5.05 4.64
N ASN A 407 21.17 4.42 3.49
CA ASN A 407 22.16 4.45 2.41
C ASN A 407 22.45 5.87 1.94
N GLY A 408 21.43 6.72 1.83
CA GLY A 408 21.56 8.12 1.45
C GLY A 408 22.31 8.97 2.49
N ALA A 409 22.12 8.71 3.79
CA ALA A 409 22.80 9.41 4.86
C ALA A 409 24.27 8.98 5.02
N THR A 410 24.58 7.72 4.68
CA THR A 410 25.92 7.14 4.86
C THR A 410 26.74 7.09 3.57
N GLY A 411 26.11 7.33 2.39
CA GLY A 411 26.74 7.19 1.09
C GLY A 411 27.07 5.74 0.72
N THR A 412 26.30 4.78 1.22
CA THR A 412 26.61 3.35 1.13
C THR A 412 25.71 2.56 0.18
N GLY A 413 25.09 3.23 -0.81
CA GLY A 413 24.37 2.55 -1.87
C GLY A 413 25.28 1.63 -2.69
N ILE A 414 24.85 0.39 -2.92
CA ILE A 414 25.61 -0.57 -3.73
C ILE A 414 25.34 -0.32 -5.21
N PRO A 415 26.37 -0.02 -6.03
CA PRO A 415 26.19 0.32 -7.42
C PRO A 415 25.85 -0.91 -8.28
N GLY A 416 25.25 -0.66 -9.46
CA GLY A 416 24.98 -1.67 -10.47
C GLY A 416 23.57 -2.21 -10.45
N LYS A 417 23.33 -3.22 -11.28
CA LYS A 417 22.00 -3.82 -11.50
C LYS A 417 22.06 -5.32 -11.56
N GLN A 418 20.97 -5.96 -11.12
CA GLN A 418 20.73 -7.38 -11.31
C GLN A 418 19.70 -7.61 -12.42
N ILE A 419 19.85 -8.67 -13.19
CA ILE A 419 18.83 -9.14 -14.13
C ILE A 419 17.76 -9.88 -13.35
N LEU A 420 16.51 -9.46 -13.51
CA LEU A 420 15.36 -10.18 -12.96
C LEU A 420 15.22 -11.54 -13.64
N LYS A 421 15.03 -12.58 -12.84
CA LYS A 421 14.90 -13.96 -13.29
C LYS A 421 13.57 -14.55 -12.79
N ASP A 422 13.00 -15.46 -13.59
CA ASP A 422 11.86 -16.26 -13.19
C ASP A 422 12.25 -17.37 -12.18
N ALA A 423 11.28 -18.15 -11.73
CA ALA A 423 11.50 -19.25 -10.79
C ALA A 423 12.45 -20.36 -11.33
N ASN A 424 12.69 -20.39 -12.64
CA ASN A 424 13.61 -21.34 -13.29
C ASN A 424 14.99 -20.73 -13.55
N GLY A 425 15.21 -19.46 -13.14
CA GLY A 425 16.46 -18.73 -13.33
C GLY A 425 16.61 -18.10 -14.72
N ALA A 426 15.59 -18.11 -15.56
CA ALA A 426 15.63 -17.49 -16.88
C ALA A 426 15.36 -15.96 -16.77
N PRO A 427 16.05 -15.11 -17.59
CA PRO A 427 15.82 -13.68 -17.59
C PRO A 427 14.38 -13.32 -17.93
N LEU A 428 13.78 -12.44 -17.13
CA LEU A 428 12.49 -11.84 -17.45
C LEU A 428 12.68 -10.75 -18.51
N LEU A 429 11.91 -10.83 -19.60
CA LEU A 429 12.06 -9.94 -20.75
C LEU A 429 10.88 -8.96 -20.87
N ARG A 430 11.17 -7.71 -21.25
CA ARG A 430 10.18 -6.73 -21.70
C ARG A 430 10.54 -6.24 -23.08
N GLY A 431 9.72 -6.54 -24.07
CA GLY A 431 10.04 -6.22 -25.47
C GLY A 431 11.32 -6.90 -26.00
N GLY A 432 11.67 -8.10 -25.48
CA GLY A 432 12.89 -8.82 -25.86
C GLY A 432 14.17 -8.40 -25.10
N VAL A 433 14.07 -7.41 -24.19
CA VAL A 433 15.21 -6.91 -23.39
C VAL A 433 15.09 -7.44 -21.96
N PRO A 434 16.20 -7.94 -21.35
CA PRO A 434 16.18 -8.34 -19.95
C PRO A 434 15.80 -7.18 -19.03
N ARG A 435 14.88 -7.43 -18.10
CA ARG A 435 14.55 -6.48 -17.03
C ARG A 435 15.63 -6.49 -15.97
N THR A 436 15.92 -5.31 -15.46
CA THR A 436 16.92 -5.13 -14.40
C THR A 436 16.37 -4.32 -13.25
N VAL A 437 16.87 -4.58 -12.04
CA VAL A 437 16.64 -3.83 -10.82
C VAL A 437 17.98 -3.40 -10.24
N ASN A 438 18.05 -2.24 -9.60
CA ASN A 438 19.26 -1.74 -8.97
C ASN A 438 19.71 -2.67 -7.83
N ASN A 439 21.00 -2.82 -7.64
CA ASN A 439 21.56 -3.60 -6.52
C ASN A 439 21.13 -3.02 -5.17
N GLU A 440 20.95 -1.70 -5.08
CA GLU A 440 20.51 -1.02 -3.87
C GLU A 440 19.12 -1.51 -3.40
N GLU A 441 18.22 -1.86 -4.31
CA GLU A 441 16.93 -2.46 -3.96
C GLU A 441 17.08 -3.82 -3.26
N TYR A 442 17.98 -4.66 -3.79
CA TYR A 442 18.32 -5.94 -3.15
C TYR A 442 19.00 -5.73 -1.80
N GLN A 443 19.87 -4.71 -1.72
CA GLN A 443 20.57 -4.32 -0.49
C GLN A 443 19.60 -3.98 0.64
N VAL A 444 18.58 -3.14 0.37
CA VAL A 444 17.59 -2.71 1.36
C VAL A 444 16.56 -3.78 1.70
N VAL A 445 16.26 -4.69 0.77
CA VAL A 445 15.44 -5.87 1.10
C VAL A 445 16.21 -6.85 2.00
N GLY A 446 17.52 -6.91 1.88
CA GLY A 446 18.35 -7.89 2.57
C GLY A 446 18.58 -9.16 1.74
N ILE A 447 18.59 -9.05 0.42
CA ILE A 447 18.86 -10.14 -0.52
C ILE A 447 20.29 -9.98 -1.06
N PRO A 448 21.21 -10.94 -0.83
CA PRO A 448 22.56 -10.86 -1.36
C PRO A 448 22.60 -10.81 -2.89
N THR A 449 23.58 -10.08 -3.43
CA THR A 449 23.84 -9.95 -4.87
C THR A 449 25.27 -10.38 -5.21
N ASP A 450 25.62 -10.36 -6.51
CA ASP A 450 26.99 -10.59 -6.98
C ASP A 450 27.89 -9.33 -6.84
N ALA A 451 27.37 -8.23 -6.25
CA ALA A 451 28.12 -7.01 -6.03
C ALA A 451 29.23 -7.21 -4.99
N THR A 452 30.29 -6.43 -5.10
CA THR A 452 31.40 -6.46 -4.13
C THR A 452 30.89 -6.12 -2.73
N PRO A 453 31.15 -6.98 -1.73
CA PRO A 453 30.79 -6.70 -0.34
C PRO A 453 31.49 -5.44 0.19
N PHE A 454 30.80 -4.73 1.09
CA PHE A 454 31.28 -3.53 1.77
C PHE A 454 31.28 -3.74 3.28
N ASP A 455 32.27 -3.17 3.96
CA ASP A 455 32.37 -3.17 5.43
C ASP A 455 31.66 -1.93 5.99
N PHE A 456 30.40 -2.12 6.42
CA PHE A 456 29.53 -1.04 6.88
C PHE A 456 29.89 -0.50 8.26
N ASP A 457 30.54 -1.30 9.10
CA ASP A 457 30.84 -0.95 10.51
C ASP A 457 32.34 -0.69 10.76
N ASN A 458 33.16 -0.81 9.72
CA ASN A 458 34.61 -0.70 9.80
C ASN A 458 35.24 -1.62 10.86
N ASN A 459 34.61 -2.76 11.16
CA ASN A 459 35.07 -3.71 12.15
C ASN A 459 35.70 -4.94 11.45
N PRO A 460 37.01 -5.14 11.53
CA PRO A 460 37.68 -6.24 10.84
C PRO A 460 37.25 -7.64 11.29
N ASN A 461 36.51 -7.72 12.42
CA ASN A 461 35.96 -8.98 12.92
C ASN A 461 34.58 -9.29 12.38
N THR A 462 33.92 -8.36 11.69
CA THR A 462 32.62 -8.51 11.05
C THR A 462 32.83 -8.68 9.54
N PRO A 463 32.30 -9.75 8.91
CA PRO A 463 32.46 -9.93 7.47
C PRO A 463 31.79 -8.79 6.69
N ALA A 464 32.47 -8.28 5.68
CA ALA A 464 31.86 -7.38 4.70
C ALA A 464 30.67 -8.05 4.01
N THR A 465 29.62 -7.27 3.71
CA THR A 465 28.36 -7.75 3.13
C THR A 465 27.88 -6.85 2.00
N ASN A 466 27.00 -7.34 1.15
CA ASN A 466 26.33 -6.55 0.12
C ASN A 466 24.82 -6.36 0.39
N VAL A 467 24.43 -6.51 1.65
CA VAL A 467 23.11 -6.13 2.19
C VAL A 467 23.32 -5.15 3.34
N ASN A 468 22.32 -4.33 3.63
CA ASN A 468 22.39 -3.40 4.75
C ASN A 468 22.55 -4.14 6.10
N PRO A 469 23.24 -3.53 7.07
CA PRO A 469 23.30 -4.07 8.42
C PRO A 469 21.91 -4.00 9.10
N TYR A 470 21.66 -4.92 10.04
CA TYR A 470 20.47 -4.84 10.90
C TYR A 470 20.43 -3.48 11.62
N PRO A 471 19.28 -2.79 11.65
CA PRO A 471 17.94 -3.22 11.22
C PRO A 471 17.58 -2.79 9.78
N PHE A 472 18.47 -2.21 8.99
CA PHE A 472 18.20 -1.50 7.74
C PHE A 472 17.96 -2.44 6.56
N THR A 473 17.18 -3.51 6.79
CA THR A 473 16.64 -4.34 5.69
C THR A 473 15.15 -4.59 5.92
N GLU A 474 14.39 -4.65 4.85
CA GLU A 474 12.98 -5.04 4.88
C GLU A 474 12.80 -6.40 5.57
N ASN A 475 13.68 -7.36 5.24
CA ASN A 475 13.64 -8.70 5.81
C ASN A 475 13.92 -8.74 7.31
N ALA A 476 14.63 -7.76 7.89
CA ALA A 476 14.81 -7.68 9.34
C ALA A 476 13.47 -7.45 10.06
N LEU A 477 12.65 -6.54 9.54
CA LEU A 477 11.32 -6.30 10.10
C LEU A 477 10.37 -7.48 9.83
N ARG A 478 10.41 -8.07 8.62
CA ARG A 478 9.59 -9.25 8.26
C ARG A 478 9.88 -10.46 9.15
N GLU A 479 11.16 -10.72 9.44
CA GLU A 479 11.57 -11.80 10.34
C GLU A 479 11.08 -11.55 11.77
N GLU A 480 11.16 -10.32 12.23
CA GLU A 480 10.63 -9.91 13.53
C GLU A 480 9.11 -10.16 13.58
N MET A 481 8.36 -9.73 12.59
CA MET A 481 6.92 -9.92 12.48
C MET A 481 6.50 -11.39 12.25
N GLY A 482 7.42 -12.27 11.87
CA GLY A 482 7.11 -13.66 11.56
C GLY A 482 6.36 -13.86 10.25
N VAL A 483 6.36 -12.86 9.38
CA VAL A 483 5.78 -12.94 8.03
C VAL A 483 6.79 -13.50 7.02
N PRO A 484 6.36 -13.91 5.80
CA PRO A 484 7.29 -14.45 4.81
C PRO A 484 8.40 -13.45 4.47
N LEU A 485 9.64 -13.92 4.45
CA LEU A 485 10.76 -13.12 3.94
C LEU A 485 10.61 -12.94 2.44
N ARG A 486 11.08 -11.82 1.95
CA ARG A 486 11.20 -11.54 0.53
C ARG A 486 12.50 -12.16 0.03
N ASP A 487 12.42 -13.07 -0.93
CA ASP A 487 13.56 -13.81 -1.49
C ASP A 487 13.91 -13.41 -2.92
N ARG A 488 13.09 -12.54 -3.53
CA ARG A 488 13.26 -12.04 -4.90
C ARG A 488 12.56 -10.70 -5.10
N TYR A 489 12.95 -9.98 -6.15
CA TYR A 489 12.16 -8.90 -6.75
C TYR A 489 11.21 -9.47 -7.80
N ASP A 490 9.93 -9.12 -7.74
CA ASP A 490 8.98 -9.51 -8.77
C ASP A 490 8.91 -8.45 -9.89
N VAL A 491 8.33 -8.88 -11.01
CA VAL A 491 8.34 -8.15 -12.28
C VAL A 491 7.45 -6.92 -12.27
N ASP A 492 6.43 -6.93 -11.41
CA ASP A 492 5.42 -5.87 -11.36
C ASP A 492 5.79 -4.73 -10.41
N GLU A 493 6.79 -4.95 -9.53
CA GLU A 493 7.27 -3.96 -8.55
C GLU A 493 8.47 -3.12 -9.00
N ALA A 494 9.08 -3.40 -10.14
CA ALA A 494 10.11 -2.50 -10.64
C ALA A 494 9.53 -1.09 -10.81
N PRO A 495 10.15 -0.03 -10.26
CA PRO A 495 9.61 1.32 -10.27
C PRO A 495 9.10 1.66 -11.66
N ARG A 496 7.86 2.11 -11.76
CA ARG A 496 7.31 2.66 -12.99
C ARG A 496 8.00 4.01 -13.19
N ILE A 497 9.19 3.98 -13.84
CA ILE A 497 9.92 5.18 -14.26
C ILE A 497 9.12 5.91 -15.34
#